data_dd107b74030d0a466372ddb7d4c65eea
#
_entry.id   dd107b74030d0a466372ddb7d4c65eea
#
_cell.length_a   1.000
_cell.length_b   1.000
_cell.length_c   1.000
_cell.angle_alpha   90.00
_cell.angle_beta   90.00
_cell.angle_gamma   90.00
#
_symmetry.space_group_name_H-M   'P 1'
#
loop_
_entity.id
_entity.type
_entity.pdbx_description
1 polymer ?
#
loop_
_entity_poly.entity_id
_entity_poly.type
_entity_poly.pdbx_seq_one_letter_code
_entity_poly.pdbx_strand_id
1 'polypeptide(L)'
;KIKVLLLALGCTMGTLGAYAQKGVDNGTQFGSGEDSVRCITNISLFVPYAKGGNFKDALEFWKIAYNECPASTKDLYLYGVRIVAWQIENEKDPAKKAQLVNDLMEVYDKRIKYFGNDRKYGKDWIIGNKAEDYVKYAGDKLDANALYDWTKEAITEKRDKCEVKAVSYFMFASLQKMKADPNFKDQYIQDYLTAANIIDAQIKAAEAANNDKEVKTLQAYQTNVETNFANSGAADCETLQNVYGSKVEENKTNLDFLKQTIALLRKSRCQEVEAYFAASGYAHAIEPTAESAMGLAKQAVKKQDYETAIKFFEEAANMESDAATKAEDFYMIALLTFDQKNYSKAREYCRQAIALNANYGAPYMLMGKMYAATSK
;
A
#
# COMPACT_ATOMS: atom_id res chain seq x y z
N LYS A 1 33.81 25.50 -56.36
CA LYS A 1 34.22 26.50 -55.36
C LYS A 1 33.00 26.78 -54.47
N ILE A 2 32.90 26.07 -53.35
CA ILE A 2 31.84 26.28 -52.34
C ILE A 2 32.50 27.02 -51.19
N LYS A 3 31.99 28.24 -50.92
CA LYS A 3 32.41 29.03 -49.77
C LYS A 3 31.65 28.52 -48.54
N VAL A 4 32.41 28.00 -47.58
CA VAL A 4 31.89 27.67 -46.24
C VAL A 4 31.85 28.95 -45.41
N LEU A 5 30.67 29.35 -45.02
CA LEU A 5 30.43 30.47 -44.09
C LEU A 5 30.45 29.94 -42.67
N LEU A 6 31.50 30.25 -41.92
CA LEU A 6 31.60 29.98 -40.49
C LEU A 6 30.79 31.03 -39.76
N LEU A 7 29.62 30.64 -39.24
CA LEU A 7 28.88 31.40 -38.25
C LEU A 7 29.47 31.12 -36.85
N ALA A 8 30.21 32.07 -36.32
CA ALA A 8 30.62 32.08 -34.92
C ALA A 8 29.41 32.38 -34.04
N LEU A 9 28.81 31.33 -33.42
CA LEU A 9 27.87 31.49 -32.33
C LEU A 9 28.68 31.88 -31.07
N GLY A 10 28.55 33.13 -30.65
CA GLY A 10 29.07 33.61 -29.39
C GLY A 10 28.31 32.97 -28.25
N CYS A 11 28.90 31.95 -27.61
CA CYS A 11 28.48 31.49 -26.29
C CYS A 11 28.77 32.60 -25.27
N THR A 12 27.74 33.36 -24.90
CA THR A 12 27.76 34.10 -23.64
C THR A 12 27.73 33.04 -22.54
N MET A 13 28.89 32.66 -22.01
CA MET A 13 29.02 31.97 -20.74
C MET A 13 28.49 32.91 -19.68
N GLY A 14 27.20 32.75 -19.36
CA GLY A 14 26.71 33.15 -18.05
C GLY A 14 27.51 32.38 -17.02
N THR A 15 28.32 33.08 -16.24
CA THR A 15 28.98 32.53 -15.07
C THR A 15 27.91 32.21 -14.04
N LEU A 16 27.24 31.04 -14.21
CA LEU A 16 26.68 30.32 -13.08
C LEU A 16 27.89 30.05 -12.17
N GLY A 17 28.01 30.79 -11.10
CA GLY A 17 29.00 30.50 -10.08
C GLY A 17 28.84 29.05 -9.66
N ALA A 18 29.72 28.21 -10.16
CA ALA A 18 29.87 26.86 -9.63
C ALA A 18 30.31 27.05 -8.20
N TYR A 19 29.37 27.03 -7.27
CA TYR A 19 29.67 26.85 -5.86
C TYR A 19 30.36 25.49 -5.76
N ALA A 20 31.68 25.52 -5.64
CA ALA A 20 32.46 24.30 -5.39
C ALA A 20 31.83 23.61 -4.18
N GLN A 21 31.52 22.33 -4.30
CA GLN A 21 30.99 21.53 -3.19
C GLN A 21 32.13 21.30 -2.21
N LYS A 22 32.31 22.28 -1.32
CA LYS A 22 33.39 22.31 -0.36
C LYS A 22 33.22 21.14 0.60
N GLY A 23 34.27 20.40 0.85
CA GLY A 23 34.28 19.21 1.70
C GLY A 23 34.18 17.87 0.96
N VAL A 24 33.76 17.84 -0.32
CA VAL A 24 33.72 16.62 -1.12
C VAL A 24 35.00 16.42 -1.93
N ASP A 25 35.54 17.51 -2.52
CA ASP A 25 36.67 17.46 -3.45
C ASP A 25 37.99 17.14 -2.80
N ASN A 26 38.13 17.43 -1.50
CA ASN A 26 39.37 17.15 -0.73
C ASN A 26 39.21 15.98 0.25
N GLY A 27 38.09 15.23 0.20
CA GLY A 27 37.84 14.09 1.08
C GLY A 27 37.52 14.46 2.55
N THR A 28 37.34 15.73 2.86
CA THR A 28 36.98 16.17 4.22
C THR A 28 35.44 16.39 4.31
N GLN A 29 34.91 16.15 5.50
CA GLN A 29 33.45 16.28 5.76
C GLN A 29 32.96 17.73 5.67
N PHE A 30 33.77 18.69 6.06
CA PHE A 30 33.38 20.09 6.21
C PHE A 30 34.14 21.05 5.28
N GLY A 31 35.10 20.58 4.49
CA GLY A 31 36.05 21.40 3.77
C GLY A 31 37.34 21.63 4.57
N SER A 32 38.12 22.66 4.21
CA SER A 32 39.39 23.02 4.89
C SER A 32 39.49 24.53 5.11
N GLY A 33 40.26 24.93 6.11
CA GLY A 33 40.52 26.35 6.42
C GLY A 33 39.23 27.13 6.71
N GLU A 34 39.07 28.29 6.08
CA GLU A 34 37.92 29.19 6.27
C GLU A 34 36.63 28.56 5.84
N ASP A 35 36.64 27.69 4.83
CA ASP A 35 35.46 26.99 4.35
C ASP A 35 34.88 26.03 5.40
N SER A 36 35.77 25.34 6.12
CA SER A 36 35.36 24.47 7.23
C SER A 36 34.73 25.28 8.37
N VAL A 37 35.32 26.41 8.73
CA VAL A 37 34.75 27.31 9.75
C VAL A 37 33.37 27.79 9.34
N ARG A 38 33.23 28.26 8.10
CA ARG A 38 31.96 28.76 7.55
C ARG A 38 30.88 27.66 7.55
N CYS A 39 31.24 26.46 7.11
CA CYS A 39 30.32 25.30 7.11
C CYS A 39 29.86 24.97 8.54
N ILE A 40 30.77 24.77 9.47
CA ILE A 40 30.47 24.40 10.86
C ILE A 40 29.65 25.50 11.54
N THR A 41 29.99 26.78 11.31
CA THR A 41 29.25 27.92 11.85
C THR A 41 27.79 27.90 11.38
N ASN A 42 27.54 27.75 10.09
CA ASN A 42 26.15 27.73 9.57
C ASN A 42 25.38 26.52 10.04
N ILE A 43 25.99 25.34 10.14
CA ILE A 43 25.37 24.16 10.73
C ILE A 43 24.97 24.42 12.20
N SER A 44 25.89 24.97 12.98
CA SER A 44 25.68 25.27 14.41
C SER A 44 24.57 26.29 14.64
N LEU A 45 24.34 27.18 13.69
CA LEU A 45 23.26 28.20 13.75
C LEU A 45 21.91 27.63 13.30
N PHE A 46 21.84 26.91 12.15
CA PHE A 46 20.53 26.47 11.65
C PHE A 46 19.94 25.33 12.47
N VAL A 47 20.74 24.38 12.97
CA VAL A 47 20.23 23.18 13.66
C VAL A 47 19.39 23.52 14.89
N PRO A 48 19.83 24.38 15.84
CA PRO A 48 19.01 24.76 16.97
C PRO A 48 17.68 25.44 16.57
N TYR A 49 17.72 26.36 15.61
CA TYR A 49 16.51 27.01 15.10
C TYR A 49 15.55 26.01 14.47
N ALA A 50 16.03 25.15 13.58
CA ALA A 50 15.21 24.15 12.91
C ALA A 50 14.65 23.10 13.87
N LYS A 51 15.46 22.68 14.86
CA LYS A 51 15.02 21.76 15.92
C LYS A 51 13.93 22.37 16.79
N GLY A 52 14.00 23.67 17.07
CA GLY A 52 13.00 24.44 17.79
C GLY A 52 11.77 24.82 16.95
N GLY A 53 11.70 24.46 15.65
CA GLY A 53 10.60 24.82 14.75
C GLY A 53 10.66 26.23 14.21
N ASN A 54 11.73 27.00 14.47
CA ASN A 54 11.93 28.33 13.95
C ASN A 54 12.60 28.27 12.56
N PHE A 55 11.83 27.82 11.57
CA PHE A 55 12.32 27.57 10.22
C PHE A 55 12.69 28.86 9.47
N LYS A 56 12.03 29.97 9.81
CA LYS A 56 12.32 31.26 9.21
C LYS A 56 13.76 31.69 9.49
N ASP A 57 14.19 31.61 10.75
CA ASP A 57 15.54 32.02 11.16
C ASP A 57 16.59 30.95 10.78
N ALA A 58 16.18 29.69 10.65
CA ALA A 58 17.06 28.62 10.18
C ALA A 58 17.41 28.74 8.69
N LEU A 59 16.53 29.30 7.86
CA LEU A 59 16.54 29.18 6.39
C LEU A 59 17.84 29.63 5.74
N GLU A 60 18.33 30.82 6.07
CA GLU A 60 19.53 31.40 5.41
C GLU A 60 20.80 30.61 5.79
N PHE A 61 20.95 30.23 7.06
CA PHE A 61 22.08 29.42 7.50
C PHE A 61 22.03 28.01 6.90
N TRP A 62 20.85 27.43 6.81
CA TRP A 62 20.65 26.14 6.16
C TRP A 62 21.02 26.18 4.67
N LYS A 63 20.57 27.19 3.92
CA LYS A 63 20.90 27.34 2.50
C LYS A 63 22.42 27.41 2.26
N ILE A 64 23.14 28.13 3.09
CA ILE A 64 24.60 28.23 2.98
C ILE A 64 25.24 26.85 3.20
N ALA A 65 24.91 26.17 4.29
CA ALA A 65 25.48 24.86 4.58
C ALA A 65 25.06 23.79 3.55
N TYR A 66 23.79 23.81 3.09
CA TYR A 66 23.25 22.89 2.08
C TYR A 66 23.95 23.01 0.73
N ASN A 67 24.36 24.20 0.35
CA ASN A 67 25.04 24.46 -0.93
C ASN A 67 26.56 24.28 -0.83
N GLU A 68 27.17 24.68 0.28
CA GLU A 68 28.62 24.72 0.39
C GLU A 68 29.24 23.42 0.96
N CYS A 69 28.51 22.69 1.83
CA CYS A 69 29.01 21.46 2.44
C CYS A 69 27.97 20.35 2.55
N PRO A 70 27.41 19.90 1.42
CA PRO A 70 26.28 18.96 1.39
C PRO A 70 26.58 17.57 1.96
N ALA A 71 27.84 17.17 2.06
CA ALA A 71 28.25 15.90 2.65
C ALA A 71 28.51 15.97 4.17
N SER A 72 28.33 17.15 4.80
CA SER A 72 28.76 17.41 6.17
C SER A 72 27.94 16.67 7.23
N THR A 73 26.62 16.67 7.12
CA THR A 73 25.74 16.05 8.13
C THR A 73 24.36 15.69 7.53
N LYS A 74 23.76 14.62 8.05
CA LYS A 74 22.38 14.25 7.72
C LYS A 74 21.35 15.30 8.16
N ASP A 75 21.67 16.10 9.16
CA ASP A 75 20.79 17.14 9.70
C ASP A 75 20.44 18.19 8.64
N LEU A 76 21.33 18.44 7.65
CA LEU A 76 21.03 19.27 6.48
C LEU A 76 19.75 18.83 5.77
N TYR A 77 19.55 17.53 5.67
CA TYR A 77 18.44 16.93 4.96
C TYR A 77 17.24 16.66 5.87
N LEU A 78 17.47 16.20 7.11
CA LEU A 78 16.40 15.96 8.08
C LEU A 78 15.62 17.24 8.41
N TYR A 79 16.34 18.34 8.60
CA TYR A 79 15.71 19.65 8.83
C TYR A 79 15.40 20.38 7.53
N GLY A 80 16.18 20.14 6.47
CA GLY A 80 15.97 20.75 5.16
C GLY A 80 14.58 20.44 4.60
N VAL A 81 14.13 19.20 4.65
CA VAL A 81 12.76 18.83 4.23
C VAL A 81 11.70 19.56 5.06
N ARG A 82 11.92 19.76 6.35
CA ARG A 82 10.98 20.50 7.22
C ARG A 82 10.98 22.01 6.94
N ILE A 83 12.14 22.58 6.64
CA ILE A 83 12.29 24.00 6.28
C ILE A 83 11.57 24.27 4.94
N VAL A 84 11.80 23.43 3.91
CA VAL A 84 11.17 23.61 2.60
C VAL A 84 9.68 23.30 2.68
N ALA A 85 9.26 22.28 3.42
CA ALA A 85 7.84 22.01 3.67
C ALA A 85 7.13 23.20 4.34
N TRP A 86 7.78 23.84 5.33
CA TRP A 86 7.26 25.07 5.93
C TRP A 86 7.14 26.21 4.91
N GLN A 87 8.10 26.36 3.99
CA GLN A 87 7.98 27.35 2.91
C GLN A 87 6.79 27.06 2.00
N ILE A 88 6.58 25.79 1.59
CA ILE A 88 5.42 25.35 0.77
C ILE A 88 4.10 25.68 1.47
N GLU A 89 4.00 25.44 2.76
CA GLU A 89 2.78 25.65 3.54
C GLU A 89 2.45 27.14 3.73
N ASN A 90 3.47 28.01 3.72
CA ASN A 90 3.30 29.46 3.87
C ASN A 90 3.30 30.21 2.54
N GLU A 91 3.62 29.58 1.40
CA GLU A 91 3.59 30.22 0.08
C GLU A 91 2.16 30.28 -0.47
N LYS A 92 1.76 31.46 -0.95
CA LYS A 92 0.43 31.71 -1.51
C LYS A 92 0.41 31.70 -3.05
N ASP A 93 1.56 31.99 -3.68
CA ASP A 93 1.70 31.96 -5.13
C ASP A 93 1.80 30.51 -5.62
N PRO A 94 0.86 30.03 -6.47
CA PRO A 94 0.86 28.65 -6.93
C PRO A 94 2.11 28.28 -7.75
N ALA A 95 2.69 29.22 -8.49
CA ALA A 95 3.88 28.95 -9.28
C ALA A 95 5.12 28.81 -8.39
N LYS A 96 5.27 29.68 -7.40
CA LYS A 96 6.35 29.56 -6.40
C LYS A 96 6.18 28.33 -5.54
N LYS A 97 4.95 28.00 -5.16
CA LYS A 97 4.66 26.78 -4.41
C LYS A 97 5.08 25.52 -5.20
N ALA A 98 4.77 25.49 -6.50
CA ALA A 98 5.21 24.38 -7.35
C ALA A 98 6.75 24.30 -7.46
N GLN A 99 7.45 25.43 -7.52
CA GLN A 99 8.91 25.43 -7.50
C GLN A 99 9.46 24.90 -6.17
N LEU A 100 8.89 25.31 -5.05
CA LEU A 100 9.29 24.79 -3.74
C LEU A 100 9.06 23.29 -3.58
N VAL A 101 8.05 22.71 -4.24
CA VAL A 101 7.86 21.26 -4.30
C VAL A 101 9.02 20.59 -5.03
N ASN A 102 9.48 21.17 -6.15
CA ASN A 102 10.66 20.67 -6.86
C ASN A 102 11.92 20.79 -5.99
N ASP A 103 12.09 21.91 -5.29
CA ASP A 103 13.22 22.11 -4.37
C ASP A 103 13.20 21.07 -3.23
N LEU A 104 12.01 20.74 -2.72
CA LEU A 104 11.85 19.66 -1.73
C LEU A 104 12.30 18.31 -2.28
N MET A 105 11.93 17.99 -3.50
CA MET A 105 12.38 16.75 -4.16
C MET A 105 13.91 16.74 -4.35
N GLU A 106 14.50 17.88 -4.70
CA GLU A 106 15.96 18.02 -4.79
C GLU A 106 16.67 17.78 -3.45
N VAL A 107 16.08 18.23 -2.33
CA VAL A 107 16.63 17.94 -0.99
C VAL A 107 16.71 16.43 -0.75
N TYR A 108 15.69 15.67 -1.14
CA TYR A 108 15.71 14.21 -1.05
C TYR A 108 16.78 13.59 -1.98
N ASP A 109 16.88 14.06 -3.23
CA ASP A 109 17.85 13.52 -4.19
C ASP A 109 19.30 13.77 -3.74
N LYS A 110 19.60 14.95 -3.21
CA LYS A 110 20.92 15.21 -2.60
C LYS A 110 21.16 14.35 -1.36
N ARG A 111 20.13 14.09 -0.55
CA ARG A 111 20.25 13.17 0.59
C ARG A 111 20.59 11.76 0.11
N ILE A 112 19.95 11.27 -0.95
CA ILE A 112 20.26 9.95 -1.55
C ILE A 112 21.72 9.94 -2.03
N LYS A 113 22.15 11.00 -2.73
CA LYS A 113 23.52 11.13 -3.24
C LYS A 113 24.57 11.03 -2.14
N TYR A 114 24.40 11.71 -1.01
CA TYR A 114 25.41 11.81 0.04
C TYR A 114 25.25 10.81 1.19
N PHE A 115 24.03 10.35 1.45
CA PHE A 115 23.68 9.52 2.60
C PHE A 115 22.78 8.32 2.25
N GLY A 116 22.62 7.99 0.98
CA GLY A 116 21.79 6.86 0.52
C GLY A 116 22.29 5.48 0.99
N ASN A 117 23.57 5.38 1.34
CA ASN A 117 24.17 4.15 1.87
C ASN A 117 24.04 4.00 3.40
N ASP A 118 23.23 4.86 4.05
CA ASP A 118 22.98 4.73 5.49
C ASP A 118 22.34 3.37 5.79
N ARG A 119 22.85 2.68 6.83
CA ARG A 119 22.41 1.33 7.15
C ARG A 119 20.94 1.28 7.59
N LYS A 120 20.45 2.31 8.28
CA LYS A 120 19.10 2.35 8.86
C LYS A 120 18.14 3.18 8.05
N TYR A 121 18.61 4.29 7.49
CA TYR A 121 17.81 5.27 6.77
C TYR A 121 18.37 5.46 5.36
N GLY A 122 18.52 4.34 4.65
CA GLY A 122 19.12 4.26 3.32
C GLY A 122 18.23 4.81 2.23
N LYS A 123 18.63 4.56 0.98
CA LYS A 123 17.98 5.08 -0.22
C LYS A 123 16.47 4.77 -0.26
N ASP A 124 16.07 3.54 0.03
CA ASP A 124 14.69 3.09 0.03
C ASP A 124 13.82 3.81 1.08
N TRP A 125 14.35 4.00 2.30
CA TRP A 125 13.70 4.81 3.33
C TRP A 125 13.56 6.27 2.89
N ILE A 126 14.59 6.84 2.26
CA ILE A 126 14.57 8.22 1.75
C ILE A 126 13.53 8.34 0.64
N ILE A 127 13.47 7.37 -0.29
CA ILE A 127 12.49 7.34 -1.38
C ILE A 127 11.06 7.24 -0.84
N GLY A 128 10.81 6.42 0.18
CA GLY A 128 9.49 6.32 0.82
C GLY A 128 9.00 7.66 1.38
N ASN A 129 9.88 8.42 2.04
CA ASN A 129 9.54 9.75 2.55
C ASN A 129 9.46 10.81 1.44
N LYS A 130 10.31 10.73 0.40
CA LYS A 130 10.21 11.55 -0.82
C LYS A 130 8.85 11.39 -1.48
N ALA A 131 8.40 10.14 -1.63
CA ALA A 131 7.12 9.80 -2.22
C ALA A 131 5.94 10.34 -1.40
N GLU A 132 5.99 10.20 -0.06
CA GLU A 132 4.97 10.74 0.85
C GLU A 132 4.81 12.25 0.71
N ASP A 133 5.91 12.98 0.79
CA ASP A 133 5.89 14.44 0.67
C ASP A 133 5.50 14.89 -0.74
N TYR A 134 5.93 14.16 -1.77
CA TYR A 134 5.53 14.47 -3.14
C TYR A 134 4.02 14.34 -3.34
N VAL A 135 3.41 13.24 -2.87
CA VAL A 135 1.96 13.05 -2.93
C VAL A 135 1.23 14.10 -2.11
N LYS A 136 1.78 14.49 -0.95
CA LYS A 136 1.18 15.52 -0.08
C LYS A 136 1.15 16.90 -0.74
N TYR A 137 2.20 17.30 -1.43
CA TYR A 137 2.40 18.68 -1.86
C TYR A 137 2.20 18.94 -3.35
N ALA A 138 2.34 17.92 -4.23
CA ALA A 138 2.23 18.11 -5.67
C ALA A 138 0.80 18.41 -6.16
N GLY A 139 -0.23 17.94 -5.43
CA GLY A 139 -1.64 18.15 -5.82
C GLY A 139 -1.91 17.67 -7.25
N ASP A 140 -2.57 18.51 -8.05
CA ASP A 140 -2.91 18.20 -9.46
C ASP A 140 -1.68 18.10 -10.39
N LYS A 141 -0.50 18.48 -9.91
CA LYS A 141 0.77 18.40 -10.66
C LYS A 141 1.54 17.11 -10.37
N LEU A 142 0.92 16.15 -9.66
CA LEU A 142 1.54 14.86 -9.38
C LEU A 142 1.88 14.13 -10.69
N ASP A 143 3.16 13.87 -10.91
CA ASP A 143 3.63 12.98 -11.97
C ASP A 143 3.70 11.54 -11.45
N ALA A 144 2.68 10.75 -11.82
CA ALA A 144 2.60 9.35 -11.44
C ALA A 144 3.72 8.50 -12.04
N ASN A 145 4.28 8.89 -13.21
CA ASN A 145 5.40 8.17 -13.81
C ASN A 145 6.69 8.38 -13.00
N ALA A 146 7.01 9.63 -12.67
CA ALA A 146 8.17 9.93 -11.84
C ALA A 146 8.09 9.23 -10.47
N LEU A 147 6.93 9.28 -9.81
CA LEU A 147 6.70 8.60 -8.53
C LEU A 147 6.86 7.07 -8.65
N TYR A 148 6.32 6.50 -9.73
CA TYR A 148 6.44 5.08 -10.03
C TYR A 148 7.91 4.66 -10.22
N ASP A 149 8.66 5.43 -11.01
CA ASP A 149 10.06 5.13 -11.33
C ASP A 149 10.94 5.15 -10.09
N TRP A 150 10.80 6.18 -9.22
CA TRP A 150 11.56 6.25 -7.97
C TRP A 150 11.28 5.07 -7.03
N THR A 151 10.01 4.75 -6.84
CA THR A 151 9.61 3.69 -5.92
C THR A 151 9.92 2.30 -6.48
N LYS A 152 9.80 2.09 -7.79
CA LYS A 152 10.21 0.87 -8.47
C LYS A 152 11.71 0.63 -8.40
N GLU A 153 12.52 1.69 -8.50
CA GLU A 153 13.96 1.60 -8.31
C GLU A 153 14.31 1.07 -6.92
N ALA A 154 13.68 1.62 -5.87
CA ALA A 154 13.88 1.17 -4.49
C ALA A 154 13.52 -0.31 -4.31
N ILE A 155 12.38 -0.75 -4.84
CA ILE A 155 11.93 -2.16 -4.79
C ILE A 155 12.91 -3.07 -5.54
N THR A 156 13.36 -2.67 -6.73
CA THR A 156 14.28 -3.47 -7.54
C THR A 156 15.62 -3.67 -6.82
N GLU A 157 16.12 -2.63 -6.15
CA GLU A 157 17.38 -2.68 -5.42
C GLU A 157 17.29 -3.47 -4.11
N LYS A 158 16.23 -3.27 -3.32
CA LYS A 158 16.11 -3.81 -1.96
C LYS A 158 15.27 -5.07 -1.85
N ARG A 159 14.42 -5.35 -2.82
CA ARG A 159 13.52 -6.52 -2.86
C ARG A 159 12.75 -6.67 -1.55
N ASP A 160 12.79 -7.84 -0.93
CA ASP A 160 12.06 -8.16 0.31
C ASP A 160 12.46 -7.27 1.51
N LYS A 161 13.56 -6.55 1.41
CA LYS A 161 14.04 -5.62 2.44
C LYS A 161 13.72 -4.15 2.15
N CYS A 162 12.94 -3.88 1.10
CA CYS A 162 12.55 -2.53 0.75
C CYS A 162 11.68 -1.93 1.84
N GLU A 163 11.94 -0.66 2.18
CA GLU A 163 11.10 0.09 3.12
C GLU A 163 9.62 0.04 2.71
N VAL A 164 8.76 -0.43 3.60
CA VAL A 164 7.33 -0.69 3.30
C VAL A 164 6.58 0.56 2.84
N LYS A 165 6.98 1.74 3.32
CA LYS A 165 6.42 3.01 2.84
C LYS A 165 6.68 3.20 1.34
N ALA A 166 7.88 2.89 0.85
CA ALA A 166 8.20 2.94 -0.58
C ALA A 166 7.36 1.94 -1.38
N VAL A 167 7.13 0.73 -0.84
CA VAL A 167 6.26 -0.28 -1.43
C VAL A 167 4.81 0.22 -1.53
N SER A 168 4.31 0.87 -0.50
CA SER A 168 2.95 1.43 -0.48
C SER A 168 2.78 2.54 -1.52
N TYR A 169 3.75 3.46 -1.65
CA TYR A 169 3.70 4.52 -2.66
C TYR A 169 3.95 4.01 -4.09
N PHE A 170 4.69 2.91 -4.26
CA PHE A 170 4.76 2.20 -5.53
C PHE A 170 3.37 1.74 -5.99
N MET A 171 2.60 1.12 -5.11
CA MET A 171 1.25 0.70 -5.42
C MET A 171 0.30 1.88 -5.68
N PHE A 172 0.47 2.97 -4.94
CA PHE A 172 -0.27 4.20 -5.20
C PHE A 172 0.04 4.74 -6.60
N ALA A 173 1.31 4.85 -6.98
CA ALA A 173 1.72 5.33 -8.30
C ALA A 173 1.24 4.40 -9.43
N SER A 174 1.36 3.10 -9.24
CA SER A 174 0.87 2.09 -10.19
C SER A 174 -0.65 2.20 -10.41
N LEU A 175 -1.43 2.44 -9.35
CA LEU A 175 -2.87 2.70 -9.45
C LEU A 175 -3.18 3.98 -10.24
N GLN A 176 -2.42 5.08 -10.01
CA GLN A 176 -2.62 6.32 -10.76
C GLN A 176 -2.30 6.13 -12.25
N LYS A 177 -1.26 5.36 -12.58
CA LYS A 177 -0.93 5.01 -13.97
C LYS A 177 -2.05 4.21 -14.63
N MET A 178 -2.58 3.20 -13.96
CA MET A 178 -3.70 2.41 -14.48
C MET A 178 -4.97 3.25 -14.67
N LYS A 179 -5.24 4.20 -13.78
CA LYS A 179 -6.37 5.13 -13.94
C LYS A 179 -6.20 6.06 -15.15
N ALA A 180 -4.97 6.45 -15.44
CA ALA A 180 -4.65 7.32 -16.59
C ALA A 180 -4.60 6.54 -17.92
N ASP A 181 -4.15 5.29 -17.90
CA ASP A 181 -4.07 4.39 -19.05
C ASP A 181 -4.57 2.99 -18.67
N PRO A 182 -5.79 2.60 -19.11
CA PRO A 182 -6.34 1.26 -18.86
C PRO A 182 -5.47 0.10 -19.37
N ASN A 183 -4.60 0.32 -20.37
CA ASN A 183 -3.68 -0.71 -20.87
C ASN A 183 -2.61 -1.07 -19.82
N PHE A 184 -2.43 -0.26 -18.79
CA PHE A 184 -1.53 -0.54 -17.67
C PHE A 184 -2.09 -1.56 -16.67
N LYS A 185 -3.31 -2.05 -16.85
CA LYS A 185 -3.99 -2.97 -15.93
C LYS A 185 -3.16 -4.21 -15.60
N ASP A 186 -2.62 -4.88 -16.61
CA ASP A 186 -1.83 -6.11 -16.40
C ASP A 186 -0.56 -5.82 -15.60
N GLN A 187 0.10 -4.69 -15.88
CA GLN A 187 1.27 -4.28 -15.09
C GLN A 187 0.89 -3.94 -13.64
N TYR A 188 -0.24 -3.26 -13.42
CA TYR A 188 -0.74 -2.96 -12.07
C TYR A 188 -0.99 -4.24 -11.25
N ILE A 189 -1.50 -5.29 -11.87
CA ILE A 189 -1.69 -6.60 -11.23
C ILE A 189 -0.33 -7.21 -10.84
N GLN A 190 0.66 -7.17 -11.74
CA GLN A 190 2.02 -7.66 -11.45
C GLN A 190 2.70 -6.84 -10.34
N ASP A 191 2.50 -5.53 -10.35
CA ASP A 191 2.99 -4.63 -9.30
C ASP A 191 2.36 -4.96 -7.94
N TYR A 192 1.04 -5.25 -7.92
CA TYR A 192 0.35 -5.70 -6.71
C TYR A 192 0.94 -7.01 -6.17
N LEU A 193 1.17 -8.00 -7.04
CA LEU A 193 1.77 -9.27 -6.62
C LEU A 193 3.17 -9.07 -6.03
N THR A 194 3.95 -8.18 -6.65
CA THR A 194 5.29 -7.83 -6.18
C THR A 194 5.21 -7.19 -4.80
N ALA A 195 4.35 -6.21 -4.61
CA ALA A 195 4.16 -5.52 -3.34
C ALA A 195 3.65 -6.46 -2.23
N ALA A 196 2.64 -7.29 -2.54
CA ALA A 196 2.09 -8.27 -1.60
C ALA A 196 3.16 -9.27 -1.14
N ASN A 197 3.95 -9.82 -2.07
CA ASN A 197 5.02 -10.76 -1.72
C ASN A 197 6.11 -10.12 -0.82
N ILE A 198 6.45 -8.85 -1.07
CA ILE A 198 7.42 -8.11 -0.23
C ILE A 198 6.87 -7.93 1.19
N ILE A 199 5.63 -7.47 1.31
CA ILE A 199 5.00 -7.21 2.62
C ILE A 199 4.85 -8.52 3.38
N ASP A 200 4.41 -9.62 2.74
CA ASP A 200 4.29 -10.94 3.35
C ASP A 200 5.62 -11.48 3.87
N ALA A 201 6.70 -11.32 3.07
CA ALA A 201 8.04 -11.72 3.49
C ALA A 201 8.51 -10.94 4.73
N GLN A 202 8.21 -9.64 4.78
CA GLN A 202 8.55 -8.78 5.93
C GLN A 202 7.72 -9.13 7.17
N ILE A 203 6.41 -9.41 7.03
CA ILE A 203 5.56 -9.86 8.14
C ILE A 203 6.13 -11.15 8.74
N LYS A 204 6.43 -12.15 7.91
CA LYS A 204 7.03 -13.42 8.37
C LYS A 204 8.37 -13.20 9.09
N ALA A 205 9.22 -12.30 8.58
CA ALA A 205 10.48 -11.97 9.22
C ALA A 205 10.28 -11.28 10.57
N ALA A 206 9.30 -10.36 10.70
CA ALA A 206 8.97 -9.69 11.94
C ALA A 206 8.36 -10.65 12.98
N GLU A 207 7.51 -11.58 12.57
CA GLU A 207 6.95 -12.65 13.41
C GLU A 207 8.05 -13.58 13.93
N ALA A 208 8.96 -14.03 13.06
CA ALA A 208 10.10 -14.85 13.46
C ALA A 208 11.03 -14.13 14.45
N ALA A 209 11.07 -12.79 14.40
CA ALA A 209 11.82 -11.96 15.34
C ALA A 209 11.03 -11.59 16.61
N ASN A 210 9.80 -12.06 16.77
CA ASN A 210 8.85 -11.69 17.84
C ASN A 210 8.67 -10.16 17.97
N ASN A 211 8.63 -9.44 16.83
CA ASN A 211 8.44 -7.99 16.78
C ASN A 211 6.98 -7.62 16.48
N ASP A 212 6.09 -7.78 17.46
CA ASP A 212 4.64 -7.55 17.32
C ASP A 212 4.30 -6.13 16.85
N LYS A 213 5.12 -5.13 17.21
CA LYS A 213 4.91 -3.75 16.77
C LYS A 213 5.10 -3.62 15.26
N GLU A 214 6.14 -4.23 14.74
CA GLU A 214 6.45 -4.23 13.31
C GLU A 214 5.39 -5.01 12.53
N VAL A 215 4.99 -6.19 13.05
CA VAL A 215 3.90 -6.98 12.45
C VAL A 215 2.65 -6.14 12.28
N LYS A 216 2.19 -5.43 13.32
CA LYS A 216 1.01 -4.56 13.25
C LYS A 216 1.18 -3.44 12.23
N THR A 217 2.36 -2.85 12.15
CA THR A 217 2.66 -1.79 11.18
C THR A 217 2.57 -2.33 9.75
N LEU A 218 3.21 -3.46 9.47
CA LEU A 218 3.21 -4.11 8.15
C LEU A 218 1.82 -4.57 7.74
N GLN A 219 1.05 -5.15 8.66
CA GLN A 219 -0.35 -5.54 8.41
C GLN A 219 -1.26 -4.35 8.06
N ALA A 220 -1.00 -3.16 8.63
CA ALA A 220 -1.72 -1.96 8.24
C ALA A 220 -1.41 -1.54 6.80
N TYR A 221 -0.15 -1.62 6.36
CA TYR A 221 0.23 -1.40 4.96
C TYR A 221 -0.36 -2.46 4.03
N GLN A 222 -0.32 -3.74 4.42
CA GLN A 222 -0.93 -4.84 3.68
C GLN A 222 -2.42 -4.58 3.45
N THR A 223 -3.17 -4.29 4.51
CA THR A 223 -4.61 -3.99 4.43
C THR A 223 -4.89 -2.81 3.49
N ASN A 224 -4.07 -1.77 3.51
CA ASN A 224 -4.21 -0.63 2.62
C ASN A 224 -3.99 -1.02 1.15
N VAL A 225 -2.91 -1.73 0.85
CA VAL A 225 -2.57 -2.20 -0.50
C VAL A 225 -3.65 -3.12 -1.05
N GLU A 226 -4.10 -4.11 -0.28
CA GLU A 226 -5.16 -5.05 -0.66
C GLU A 226 -6.50 -4.35 -0.88
N THR A 227 -6.88 -3.41 -0.01
CA THR A 227 -8.13 -2.67 -0.14
C THR A 227 -8.14 -1.81 -1.40
N ASN A 228 -7.03 -1.13 -1.69
CA ASN A 228 -6.90 -0.33 -2.91
C ASN A 228 -6.94 -1.21 -4.16
N PHE A 229 -6.31 -2.38 -4.12
CA PHE A 229 -6.35 -3.33 -5.23
C PHE A 229 -7.76 -3.89 -5.46
N ALA A 230 -8.44 -4.34 -4.41
CA ALA A 230 -9.81 -4.86 -4.50
C ALA A 230 -10.80 -3.82 -5.06
N ASN A 231 -10.62 -2.54 -4.71
CA ASN A 231 -11.48 -1.44 -5.15
C ASN A 231 -11.08 -0.83 -6.50
N SER A 232 -9.97 -1.25 -7.09
CA SER A 232 -9.40 -0.63 -8.31
C SER A 232 -10.17 -0.97 -9.59
N GLY A 233 -10.98 -2.04 -9.59
CA GLY A 233 -11.57 -2.63 -10.79
C GLY A 233 -10.61 -3.51 -11.60
N ALA A 234 -9.35 -3.65 -11.18
CA ALA A 234 -8.39 -4.58 -11.79
C ALA A 234 -8.57 -6.01 -11.25
N ALA A 235 -9.08 -6.15 -10.04
CA ALA A 235 -9.29 -7.43 -9.35
C ALA A 235 -10.61 -8.10 -9.79
N ASP A 236 -10.80 -8.35 -11.09
CA ASP A 236 -11.91 -9.17 -11.54
C ASP A 236 -11.67 -10.66 -11.21
N CYS A 237 -12.77 -11.42 -11.16
CA CYS A 237 -12.73 -12.80 -10.67
C CYS A 237 -11.94 -13.74 -11.58
N GLU A 238 -11.92 -13.52 -12.89
CA GLU A 238 -11.14 -14.30 -13.83
C GLU A 238 -9.64 -14.06 -13.61
N THR A 239 -9.24 -12.80 -13.50
CA THR A 239 -7.86 -12.41 -13.18
C THR A 239 -7.40 -13.02 -11.86
N LEU A 240 -8.21 -12.90 -10.79
CA LEU A 240 -7.87 -13.45 -9.49
C LEU A 240 -7.80 -14.99 -9.51
N GLN A 241 -8.69 -15.66 -10.25
CA GLN A 241 -8.61 -17.11 -10.46
C GLN A 241 -7.30 -17.51 -11.14
N ASN A 242 -6.90 -16.81 -12.20
CA ASN A 242 -5.69 -17.10 -12.94
C ASN A 242 -4.42 -16.87 -12.10
N VAL A 243 -4.43 -15.83 -11.25
CA VAL A 243 -3.30 -15.49 -10.37
C VAL A 243 -3.20 -16.45 -9.18
N TYR A 244 -4.31 -16.78 -8.53
CA TYR A 244 -4.30 -17.50 -7.27
C TYR A 244 -4.54 -19.01 -7.42
N GLY A 245 -5.06 -19.48 -8.55
CA GLY A 245 -5.36 -20.88 -8.76
C GLY A 245 -4.15 -21.79 -8.53
N SER A 246 -3.03 -21.55 -9.20
CA SER A 246 -1.80 -22.33 -9.00
C SER A 246 -1.14 -22.04 -7.64
N LYS A 247 -1.14 -20.76 -7.21
CA LYS A 247 -0.53 -20.36 -5.94
C LYS A 247 -1.17 -21.02 -4.72
N VAL A 248 -2.48 -21.24 -4.72
CA VAL A 248 -3.19 -21.94 -3.65
C VAL A 248 -2.69 -23.39 -3.52
N GLU A 249 -2.51 -24.10 -4.65
CA GLU A 249 -1.96 -25.46 -4.64
C GLU A 249 -0.51 -25.51 -4.13
N GLU A 250 0.33 -24.55 -4.56
CA GLU A 250 1.71 -24.44 -4.11
C GLU A 250 1.83 -24.12 -2.62
N ASN A 251 0.85 -23.43 -2.05
CA ASN A 251 0.82 -22.97 -0.66
C ASN A 251 -0.23 -23.67 0.21
N LYS A 252 -0.69 -24.85 -0.16
CA LYS A 252 -1.77 -25.60 0.52
C LYS A 252 -1.54 -25.92 2.00
N THR A 253 -0.31 -25.83 2.49
CA THR A 253 0.06 -26.00 3.90
C THR A 253 0.38 -24.68 4.61
N ASN A 254 0.34 -23.57 3.90
CA ASN A 254 0.61 -22.22 4.45
C ASN A 254 -0.71 -21.55 4.84
N LEU A 255 -1.10 -21.69 6.10
CA LEU A 255 -2.37 -21.20 6.63
C LEU A 255 -2.54 -19.69 6.44
N ASP A 256 -1.47 -18.90 6.64
CA ASP A 256 -1.53 -17.43 6.51
C ASP A 256 -1.79 -17.00 5.08
N PHE A 257 -1.10 -17.61 4.11
CA PHE A 257 -1.36 -17.37 2.69
C PHE A 257 -2.81 -17.73 2.30
N LEU A 258 -3.31 -18.86 2.80
CA LEU A 258 -4.68 -19.33 2.53
C LEU A 258 -5.71 -18.33 3.11
N LYS A 259 -5.54 -17.91 4.36
CA LYS A 259 -6.41 -16.91 5.02
C LYS A 259 -6.41 -15.57 4.26
N GLN A 260 -5.24 -15.09 3.84
CA GLN A 260 -5.12 -13.87 3.04
C GLN A 260 -5.82 -14.00 1.69
N THR A 261 -5.62 -15.12 0.99
CA THR A 261 -6.28 -15.39 -0.30
C THR A 261 -7.80 -15.41 -0.16
N ILE A 262 -8.33 -16.09 0.85
CA ILE A 262 -9.78 -16.12 1.14
C ILE A 262 -10.30 -14.70 1.39
N ALA A 263 -9.62 -13.91 2.24
CA ALA A 263 -10.01 -12.54 2.55
C ALA A 263 -9.99 -11.63 1.32
N LEU A 264 -8.95 -11.73 0.47
CA LEU A 264 -8.86 -10.96 -0.78
C LEU A 264 -9.99 -11.30 -1.74
N LEU A 265 -10.22 -12.60 -2.00
CA LEU A 265 -11.28 -13.04 -2.91
C LEU A 265 -12.67 -12.64 -2.41
N ARG A 266 -12.88 -12.65 -1.08
CA ARG A 266 -14.12 -12.15 -0.47
C ARG A 266 -14.27 -10.64 -0.66
N LYS A 267 -13.24 -9.84 -0.37
CA LYS A 267 -13.25 -8.38 -0.57
C LYS A 267 -13.52 -8.02 -2.02
N SER A 268 -12.98 -8.79 -2.96
CA SER A 268 -13.19 -8.62 -4.41
C SER A 268 -14.52 -9.20 -4.91
N ARG A 269 -15.36 -9.75 -4.04
CA ARG A 269 -16.64 -10.41 -4.36
C ARG A 269 -16.50 -11.62 -5.31
N CYS A 270 -15.34 -12.28 -5.27
CA CYS A 270 -15.00 -13.43 -6.13
C CYS A 270 -15.06 -14.75 -5.35
N GLN A 271 -16.14 -14.98 -4.61
CA GLN A 271 -16.34 -16.16 -3.79
C GLN A 271 -16.86 -17.39 -4.58
N GLU A 272 -16.99 -17.27 -5.90
CA GLU A 272 -17.46 -18.36 -6.78
C GLU A 272 -16.33 -18.99 -7.61
N VAL A 273 -15.08 -18.52 -7.45
CA VAL A 273 -13.92 -19.05 -8.17
C VAL A 273 -13.32 -20.27 -7.48
N GLU A 274 -12.71 -21.17 -8.26
CA GLU A 274 -12.10 -22.40 -7.71
C GLU A 274 -10.98 -22.12 -6.72
N ALA A 275 -10.19 -21.05 -6.91
CA ALA A 275 -9.16 -20.63 -5.98
C ALA A 275 -9.72 -20.33 -4.57
N TYR A 276 -10.92 -19.72 -4.49
CA TYR A 276 -11.61 -19.47 -3.21
C TYR A 276 -11.98 -20.76 -2.50
N PHE A 277 -12.54 -21.70 -3.24
CA PHE A 277 -12.95 -23.01 -2.69
C PHE A 277 -11.78 -23.86 -2.24
N ALA A 278 -10.71 -23.91 -3.07
CA ALA A 278 -9.51 -24.66 -2.73
C ALA A 278 -8.81 -24.05 -1.51
N ALA A 279 -8.64 -22.73 -1.46
CA ALA A 279 -8.05 -22.04 -0.30
C ALA A 279 -8.86 -22.30 0.98
N SER A 280 -10.21 -22.22 0.89
CA SER A 280 -11.10 -22.51 2.02
C SER A 280 -10.97 -23.96 2.50
N GLY A 281 -10.91 -24.90 1.57
CA GLY A 281 -10.77 -26.33 1.90
C GLY A 281 -9.43 -26.63 2.59
N TYR A 282 -8.32 -26.11 2.08
CA TYR A 282 -7.01 -26.30 2.70
C TYR A 282 -6.88 -25.60 4.05
N ALA A 283 -7.37 -24.35 4.16
CA ALA A 283 -7.38 -23.61 5.42
C ALA A 283 -8.20 -24.35 6.49
N HIS A 284 -9.40 -24.83 6.12
CA HIS A 284 -10.28 -25.56 7.01
C HIS A 284 -9.67 -26.87 7.52
N ALA A 285 -8.94 -27.59 6.66
CA ALA A 285 -8.25 -28.82 7.05
C ALA A 285 -7.10 -28.58 8.06
N ILE A 286 -6.51 -27.38 8.08
CA ILE A 286 -5.45 -27.00 9.01
C ILE A 286 -6.04 -26.43 10.29
N GLU A 287 -6.92 -25.45 10.18
CA GLU A 287 -7.56 -24.74 11.28
C GLU A 287 -8.97 -24.30 10.85
N PRO A 288 -10.03 -25.01 11.27
CA PRO A 288 -11.40 -24.63 10.96
C PRO A 288 -11.76 -23.24 11.50
N THR A 289 -12.38 -22.42 10.66
CA THR A 289 -12.91 -21.09 11.01
C THR A 289 -14.26 -20.88 10.35
N ALA A 290 -15.08 -19.94 10.84
CA ALA A 290 -16.35 -19.56 10.21
C ALA A 290 -16.16 -19.24 8.72
N GLU A 291 -15.11 -18.49 8.38
CA GLU A 291 -14.82 -18.08 7.01
C GLU A 291 -14.45 -19.26 6.09
N SER A 292 -13.64 -20.21 6.57
CA SER A 292 -13.30 -21.41 5.79
C SER A 292 -14.49 -22.37 5.65
N ALA A 293 -15.30 -22.53 6.68
CA ALA A 293 -16.55 -23.30 6.62
C ALA A 293 -17.55 -22.68 5.62
N MET A 294 -17.67 -21.35 5.59
CA MET A 294 -18.46 -20.61 4.61
C MET A 294 -18.03 -20.92 3.16
N GLY A 295 -16.71 -20.97 2.91
CA GLY A 295 -16.17 -21.31 1.59
C GLY A 295 -16.55 -22.72 1.14
N LEU A 296 -16.48 -23.69 2.06
CA LEU A 296 -16.89 -25.07 1.82
C LEU A 296 -18.41 -25.20 1.60
N ALA A 297 -19.21 -24.44 2.37
CA ALA A 297 -20.64 -24.38 2.18
C ALA A 297 -21.01 -23.89 0.77
N LYS A 298 -20.38 -22.79 0.30
CA LYS A 298 -20.58 -22.25 -1.05
C LYS A 298 -20.14 -23.22 -2.14
N GLN A 299 -19.02 -23.92 -1.95
CA GLN A 299 -18.59 -24.97 -2.87
C GLN A 299 -19.62 -26.08 -2.99
N ALA A 300 -20.16 -26.54 -1.86
CA ALA A 300 -21.20 -27.58 -1.84
C ALA A 300 -22.49 -27.09 -2.53
N VAL A 301 -22.92 -25.84 -2.32
CA VAL A 301 -24.05 -25.23 -3.07
C VAL A 301 -23.79 -25.29 -4.57
N LYS A 302 -22.59 -24.89 -5.03
CA LYS A 302 -22.23 -24.91 -6.46
C LYS A 302 -22.30 -26.34 -7.04
N LYS A 303 -21.95 -27.34 -6.23
CA LYS A 303 -22.04 -28.76 -6.60
C LYS A 303 -23.43 -29.34 -6.43
N GLN A 304 -24.42 -28.57 -5.97
CA GLN A 304 -25.79 -28.99 -5.63
C GLN A 304 -25.85 -30.05 -4.52
N ASP A 305 -24.78 -30.16 -3.72
CA ASP A 305 -24.75 -31.00 -2.52
C ASP A 305 -25.28 -30.20 -1.32
N TYR A 306 -26.60 -30.10 -1.25
CA TYR A 306 -27.28 -29.27 -0.26
C TYR A 306 -27.15 -29.80 1.17
N GLU A 307 -26.97 -31.10 1.35
CA GLU A 307 -26.75 -31.69 2.68
C GLU A 307 -25.41 -31.23 3.26
N THR A 308 -24.36 -31.36 2.46
CA THR A 308 -23.02 -30.89 2.82
C THR A 308 -23.00 -29.36 2.99
N ALA A 309 -23.71 -28.61 2.14
CA ALA A 309 -23.82 -27.14 2.24
C ALA A 309 -24.45 -26.71 3.57
N ILE A 310 -25.55 -27.34 3.97
CA ILE A 310 -26.24 -27.05 5.25
C ILE A 310 -25.29 -27.32 6.42
N LYS A 311 -24.60 -28.46 6.41
CA LYS A 311 -23.64 -28.81 7.46
C LYS A 311 -22.56 -27.75 7.66
N PHE A 312 -21.95 -27.27 6.57
CA PHE A 312 -20.91 -26.26 6.66
C PHE A 312 -21.43 -24.85 6.98
N PHE A 313 -22.65 -24.49 6.56
CA PHE A 313 -23.29 -23.27 7.03
C PHE A 313 -23.61 -23.31 8.53
N GLU A 314 -24.08 -24.45 9.05
CA GLU A 314 -24.28 -24.64 10.50
C GLU A 314 -22.95 -24.51 11.26
N GLU A 315 -21.87 -25.08 10.73
CA GLU A 315 -20.54 -24.98 11.30
C GLU A 315 -20.04 -23.54 11.30
N ALA A 316 -20.19 -22.82 10.18
CA ALA A 316 -19.86 -21.39 10.09
C ALA A 316 -20.63 -20.56 11.10
N ALA A 317 -21.96 -20.73 11.17
CA ALA A 317 -22.81 -20.04 12.12
C ALA A 317 -22.45 -20.32 13.58
N ASN A 318 -22.01 -21.53 13.91
CA ASN A 318 -21.58 -21.90 15.28
C ASN A 318 -20.26 -21.24 15.67
N MET A 319 -19.37 -21.00 14.72
CA MET A 319 -18.09 -20.34 14.92
C MET A 319 -18.15 -18.83 14.82
N GLU A 320 -19.23 -18.27 14.21
CA GLU A 320 -19.38 -16.82 13.98
C GLU A 320 -19.74 -16.09 15.30
N SER A 321 -18.99 -15.04 15.59
CA SER A 321 -19.20 -14.20 16.74
C SER A 321 -20.09 -12.98 16.47
N ASP A 322 -20.12 -12.51 15.21
CA ASP A 322 -20.99 -11.40 14.81
C ASP A 322 -22.42 -11.87 14.57
N ALA A 323 -23.35 -11.33 15.38
CA ALA A 323 -24.75 -11.74 15.34
C ALA A 323 -25.42 -11.48 13.98
N ALA A 324 -25.02 -10.43 13.27
CA ALA A 324 -25.61 -10.10 11.97
C ALA A 324 -25.16 -11.11 10.89
N THR A 325 -23.88 -11.43 10.84
CA THR A 325 -23.29 -12.44 9.93
C THR A 325 -23.86 -13.82 10.25
N LYS A 326 -23.95 -14.19 11.54
CA LYS A 326 -24.58 -15.45 11.96
C LYS A 326 -26.06 -15.55 11.53
N ALA A 327 -26.78 -14.44 11.56
CA ALA A 327 -28.17 -14.41 11.07
C ALA A 327 -28.25 -14.64 9.55
N GLU A 328 -27.27 -14.14 8.79
CA GLU A 328 -27.16 -14.39 7.36
C GLU A 328 -26.89 -15.86 7.07
N ASP A 329 -26.01 -16.52 7.82
CA ASP A 329 -25.73 -17.94 7.69
C ASP A 329 -26.99 -18.79 7.89
N PHE A 330 -27.75 -18.53 8.95
CA PHE A 330 -29.01 -19.24 9.18
C PHE A 330 -30.04 -18.95 8.10
N TYR A 331 -30.06 -17.75 7.54
CA TYR A 331 -30.93 -17.45 6.42
C TYR A 331 -30.54 -18.21 5.15
N MET A 332 -29.25 -18.41 4.87
CA MET A 332 -28.79 -19.25 3.77
C MET A 332 -29.26 -20.69 3.92
N ILE A 333 -29.19 -21.26 5.14
CA ILE A 333 -29.73 -22.61 5.41
C ILE A 333 -31.24 -22.63 5.23
N ALA A 334 -31.94 -21.57 5.64
CA ALA A 334 -33.40 -21.48 5.42
C ALA A 334 -33.78 -21.48 3.94
N LEU A 335 -33.00 -20.81 3.08
CA LEU A 335 -33.19 -20.81 1.63
C LEU A 335 -32.99 -22.22 1.05
N LEU A 336 -31.91 -22.91 1.39
CA LEU A 336 -31.59 -24.24 0.91
C LEU A 336 -32.67 -25.26 1.32
N THR A 337 -33.13 -25.19 2.56
CA THR A 337 -34.18 -26.08 3.08
C THR A 337 -35.56 -25.76 2.49
N PHE A 338 -35.81 -24.48 2.17
CA PHE A 338 -37.00 -24.07 1.44
C PHE A 338 -37.04 -24.65 0.01
N ASP A 339 -35.91 -24.57 -0.71
CA ASP A 339 -35.79 -25.11 -2.08
C ASP A 339 -35.99 -26.64 -2.10
N GLN A 340 -35.59 -27.32 -1.03
CA GLN A 340 -35.88 -28.75 -0.80
C GLN A 340 -37.33 -29.03 -0.38
N LYS A 341 -38.17 -27.99 -0.32
CA LYS A 341 -39.59 -28.06 0.17
C LYS A 341 -39.71 -28.49 1.63
N ASN A 342 -38.62 -28.47 2.41
CA ASN A 342 -38.66 -28.73 3.85
C ASN A 342 -39.03 -27.44 4.62
N TYR A 343 -40.29 -27.02 4.46
CA TYR A 343 -40.81 -25.77 5.00
C TYR A 343 -40.76 -25.72 6.54
N SER A 344 -40.82 -26.86 7.22
CA SER A 344 -40.71 -26.90 8.68
C SER A 344 -39.32 -26.45 9.15
N LYS A 345 -38.31 -27.06 8.57
CA LYS A 345 -36.90 -26.76 8.91
C LYS A 345 -36.53 -25.34 8.45
N ALA A 346 -36.99 -24.93 7.27
CA ALA A 346 -36.79 -23.58 6.76
C ALA A 346 -37.34 -22.48 7.71
N ARG A 347 -38.55 -22.70 8.25
CA ARG A 347 -39.15 -21.78 9.25
C ARG A 347 -38.33 -21.73 10.56
N GLU A 348 -37.76 -22.84 10.98
CA GLU A 348 -36.90 -22.87 12.17
C GLU A 348 -35.67 -22.01 11.99
N TYR A 349 -34.95 -22.15 10.86
CA TYR A 349 -33.76 -21.32 10.58
C TYR A 349 -34.11 -19.84 10.38
N CYS A 350 -35.26 -19.54 9.73
CA CYS A 350 -35.75 -18.13 9.68
C CYS A 350 -35.93 -17.54 11.09
N ARG A 351 -36.51 -18.32 12.03
CA ARG A 351 -36.67 -17.82 13.42
C ARG A 351 -35.33 -17.60 14.11
N GLN A 352 -34.34 -18.49 13.91
CA GLN A 352 -32.98 -18.32 14.43
C GLN A 352 -32.32 -17.05 13.87
N ALA A 353 -32.44 -16.80 12.58
CA ALA A 353 -31.93 -15.58 11.94
C ALA A 353 -32.61 -14.31 12.52
N ILE A 354 -33.92 -14.32 12.68
CA ILE A 354 -34.71 -13.21 13.23
C ILE A 354 -34.34 -12.97 14.71
N ALA A 355 -34.13 -14.03 15.50
CA ALA A 355 -33.74 -13.90 16.92
C ALA A 355 -32.39 -13.22 17.09
N LEU A 356 -31.45 -13.39 16.14
CA LEU A 356 -30.14 -12.74 16.13
C LEU A 356 -30.20 -11.31 15.57
N ASN A 357 -31.03 -11.07 14.55
CA ASN A 357 -31.19 -9.76 13.92
C ASN A 357 -32.66 -9.52 13.54
N ALA A 358 -33.40 -8.92 14.46
CA ALA A 358 -34.83 -8.63 14.27
C ALA A 358 -35.14 -7.67 13.10
N ASN A 359 -34.15 -6.88 12.65
CA ASN A 359 -34.27 -5.95 11.53
C ASN A 359 -33.94 -6.59 10.18
N TYR A 360 -33.54 -7.87 10.16
CA TYR A 360 -33.24 -8.59 8.93
C TYR A 360 -34.52 -9.00 8.21
N GLY A 361 -34.97 -8.23 7.20
CA GLY A 361 -36.27 -8.40 6.54
C GLY A 361 -36.39 -9.67 5.71
N ALA A 362 -35.30 -10.22 5.17
CA ALA A 362 -35.32 -11.36 4.25
C ALA A 362 -35.92 -12.65 4.86
N PRO A 363 -35.61 -13.07 6.11
CA PRO A 363 -36.26 -14.22 6.74
C PRO A 363 -37.76 -14.06 6.90
N TYR A 364 -38.28 -12.86 7.19
CA TYR A 364 -39.72 -12.61 7.31
C TYR A 364 -40.42 -12.80 5.96
N MET A 365 -39.80 -12.31 4.85
CA MET A 365 -40.34 -12.49 3.52
C MET A 365 -40.38 -13.98 3.12
N LEU A 366 -39.35 -14.74 3.45
CA LEU A 366 -39.29 -16.17 3.19
C LEU A 366 -40.34 -16.93 3.99
N MET A 367 -40.59 -16.57 5.26
CA MET A 367 -41.66 -17.11 6.08
C MET A 367 -43.01 -16.84 5.45
N GLY A 368 -43.25 -15.63 4.96
CA GLY A 368 -44.49 -15.29 4.25
C GLY A 368 -44.73 -16.17 3.02
N LYS A 369 -43.70 -16.40 2.20
CA LYS A 369 -43.75 -17.32 1.05
C LYS A 369 -44.11 -18.75 1.44
N MET A 370 -43.52 -19.25 2.54
CA MET A 370 -43.83 -20.59 3.06
C MET A 370 -45.27 -20.75 3.55
N TYR A 371 -45.81 -19.74 4.24
CA TYR A 371 -47.22 -19.78 4.63
C TYR A 371 -48.15 -19.76 3.42
N ALA A 372 -47.88 -18.92 2.44
CA ALA A 372 -48.67 -18.89 1.19
C ALA A 372 -48.60 -20.22 0.44
N ALA A 373 -47.46 -20.90 0.44
CA ALA A 373 -47.29 -22.20 -0.21
C ALA A 373 -48.00 -23.37 0.53
N THR A 374 -48.20 -23.26 1.85
CA THR A 374 -48.82 -24.31 2.69
C THR A 374 -50.27 -24.07 3.04
N SER A 375 -50.83 -22.90 2.67
CA SER A 375 -52.23 -22.54 2.90
C SER A 375 -53.18 -23.02 1.81
N LYS A 376 -52.70 -23.78 0.84
CA LYS A 376 -53.44 -24.44 -0.21
C LYS A 376 -53.64 -25.92 0.17
#